data_689bc6e7fe0db8f477716e82aa791f11
#
_entry.id   689bc6e7fe0db8f477716e82aa791f11
#
_cell.length_a   1.000
_cell.length_b   1.000
_cell.length_c   1.000
_cell.angle_alpha   90.00
_cell.angle_beta   90.00
_cell.angle_gamma   90.00
#
_symmetry.space_group_name_H-M   'P 1'
#
loop_
_entity.id
_entity.type
_entity.pdbx_description
1 polymer ?
#
loop_
_entity_poly.entity_id
_entity_poly.type
_entity_poly.pdbx_seq_one_letter_code
_entity_poly.pdbx_strand_id
1 'polypeptide(L)'
;YFIKESNPEKIVEKILLMSTERIPQRFELDPILEIQVLTPMHRGVTGSLHLNRKLQEKMNPAGISLEHREQLFRIGDKVMQQQNDYEKQVFNGDLGRIVNCDPKTKELHVQFEQEIVHATLACRCNLGCPINPRTNCTSPSNICF
;
A
#
# COMPACT_ATOMS: atom_id res chain seq x y z
N TYR A 1 -4.62 -18.86 11.86
CA TYR A 1 -5.93 -18.54 12.48
C TYR A 1 -6.95 -18.27 11.38
N PHE A 2 -8.10 -18.95 11.40
CA PHE A 2 -9.14 -18.82 10.37
C PHE A 2 -10.39 -18.16 10.96
N ILE A 3 -10.88 -17.09 10.32
CA ILE A 3 -12.11 -16.38 10.69
C ILE A 3 -13.10 -16.54 9.55
N LYS A 4 -14.17 -17.31 9.78
CA LYS A 4 -15.24 -17.49 8.79
C LYS A 4 -16.14 -16.24 8.77
N GLU A 5 -16.30 -15.62 7.61
CA GLU A 5 -17.26 -14.54 7.36
C GLU A 5 -17.67 -14.57 5.90
N SER A 6 -18.95 -14.34 5.63
CA SER A 6 -19.51 -14.35 4.27
C SER A 6 -19.97 -12.96 3.80
N ASN A 7 -20.16 -12.03 4.74
CA ASN A 7 -20.56 -10.66 4.40
C ASN A 7 -19.32 -9.83 4.05
N PRO A 8 -19.20 -9.29 2.81
CA PRO A 8 -18.03 -8.55 2.38
C PRO A 8 -17.71 -7.32 3.26
N GLU A 9 -18.72 -6.60 3.71
CA GLU A 9 -18.52 -5.41 4.55
C GLU A 9 -17.95 -5.79 5.92
N LYS A 10 -18.50 -6.86 6.54
CA LYS A 10 -17.96 -7.39 7.80
C LYS A 10 -16.56 -7.97 7.64
N ILE A 11 -16.22 -8.49 6.46
CA ILE A 11 -14.83 -8.91 6.16
C ILE A 11 -13.90 -7.71 6.23
N VAL A 12 -14.26 -6.59 5.59
CA VAL A 12 -13.47 -5.35 5.63
C VAL A 12 -13.30 -4.85 7.06
N GLU A 13 -14.38 -4.78 7.83
CA GLU A 13 -14.32 -4.35 9.25
C GLU A 13 -13.37 -5.23 10.07
N LYS A 14 -13.44 -6.55 9.89
CA LYS A 14 -12.54 -7.49 10.56
C LYS A 14 -11.09 -7.31 10.13
N ILE A 15 -10.83 -7.12 8.83
CA ILE A 15 -9.48 -6.84 8.32
C ILE A 15 -8.94 -5.56 8.97
N LEU A 16 -9.70 -4.49 8.96
CA LEU A 16 -9.31 -3.22 9.59
C LEU A 16 -9.00 -3.43 11.08
N LEU A 17 -9.91 -4.03 11.83
CA LEU A 17 -9.71 -4.26 13.26
C LEU A 17 -8.47 -5.10 13.54
N MET A 18 -8.27 -6.17 12.76
CA MET A 18 -7.13 -7.08 12.98
C MET A 18 -5.80 -6.41 12.62
N SER A 19 -5.72 -5.73 11.47
CA SER A 19 -4.47 -5.15 10.97
C SER A 19 -4.07 -3.84 11.67
N THR A 20 -5.04 -3.05 12.19
CA THR A 20 -4.71 -1.76 12.81
C THR A 20 -4.70 -1.79 14.33
N GLU A 21 -5.31 -2.80 14.97
CA GLU A 21 -5.46 -2.84 16.42
C GLU A 21 -5.02 -4.17 17.03
N ARG A 22 -5.68 -5.29 16.70
CA ARG A 22 -5.50 -6.55 17.40
C ARG A 22 -4.10 -7.16 17.23
N ILE A 23 -3.63 -7.26 15.98
CA ILE A 23 -2.31 -7.82 15.68
C ILE A 23 -1.19 -6.89 16.17
N PRO A 24 -1.23 -5.56 15.87
CA PRO A 24 -0.24 -4.63 16.40
C PRO A 24 -0.12 -4.70 17.92
N GLN A 25 -1.23 -4.61 18.64
CA GLN A 25 -1.23 -4.65 20.11
C GLN A 25 -0.75 -5.99 20.69
N ARG A 26 -1.08 -7.10 20.02
CA ARG A 26 -0.71 -8.43 20.53
C ARG A 26 0.76 -8.78 20.32
N PHE A 27 1.36 -8.29 19.24
CA PHE A 27 2.72 -8.65 18.84
C PHE A 27 3.69 -7.47 18.86
N GLU A 28 3.24 -6.30 19.33
CA GLU A 28 4.04 -5.07 19.43
C GLU A 28 4.62 -4.64 18.06
N LEU A 29 3.80 -4.77 16.99
CA LEU A 29 4.18 -4.47 15.61
C LEU A 29 3.71 -3.08 15.17
N ASP A 30 4.48 -2.43 14.30
CA ASP A 30 4.03 -1.24 13.59
C ASP A 30 3.00 -1.62 12.52
N PRO A 31 1.75 -1.11 12.62
CA PRO A 31 0.68 -1.51 11.70
C PRO A 31 0.93 -1.10 10.25
N ILE A 32 1.72 -0.06 10.00
CA ILE A 32 2.05 0.41 8.64
C ILE A 32 3.25 -0.35 8.10
N LEU A 33 4.33 -0.47 8.87
CA LEU A 33 5.59 -0.98 8.38
C LEU A 33 5.64 -2.52 8.37
N GLU A 34 5.11 -3.16 9.41
CA GLU A 34 5.34 -4.59 9.65
C GLU A 34 4.15 -5.48 9.30
N ILE A 35 2.96 -4.89 9.07
CA ILE A 35 1.78 -5.67 8.71
C ILE A 35 1.48 -5.52 7.23
N GLN A 36 1.20 -6.66 6.58
CA GLN A 36 0.80 -6.73 5.18
C GLN A 36 -0.56 -7.43 5.06
N VAL A 37 -1.51 -6.77 4.39
CA VAL A 37 -2.80 -7.37 4.03
C VAL A 37 -2.73 -7.85 2.59
N LEU A 38 -3.11 -9.10 2.35
CA LEU A 38 -3.15 -9.69 1.00
C LEU A 38 -4.59 -9.98 0.60
N THR A 39 -4.94 -9.66 -0.62
CA THR A 39 -6.24 -9.96 -1.20
C THR A 39 -6.09 -10.44 -2.65
N PRO A 40 -6.87 -11.46 -3.08
CA PRO A 40 -6.81 -11.95 -4.46
C PRO A 40 -7.53 -11.03 -5.45
N MET A 41 -8.30 -10.05 -4.97
CA MET A 41 -9.12 -9.18 -5.81
C MET A 41 -8.58 -7.75 -5.86
N HIS A 42 -8.64 -7.15 -7.04
CA HIS A 42 -8.25 -5.75 -7.23
C HIS A 42 -9.42 -4.79 -7.02
N ARG A 43 -10.61 -5.12 -7.51
CA ARG A 43 -11.83 -4.31 -7.41
C ARG A 43 -12.86 -4.98 -6.49
N GLY A 44 -13.89 -4.21 -6.13
CA GLY A 44 -14.96 -4.66 -5.22
C GLY A 44 -14.70 -4.31 -3.77
N VAL A 45 -15.63 -4.66 -2.89
CA VAL A 45 -15.63 -4.29 -1.46
C VAL A 45 -14.39 -4.83 -0.74
N THR A 46 -13.98 -6.06 -1.02
CA THR A 46 -12.78 -6.69 -0.45
C THR A 46 -11.55 -6.59 -1.36
N GLY A 47 -11.64 -5.79 -2.42
CA GLY A 47 -10.53 -5.55 -3.34
C GLY A 47 -9.47 -4.63 -2.79
N SER A 48 -8.25 -4.74 -3.33
CA SER A 48 -7.09 -3.98 -2.86
C SER A 48 -7.29 -2.47 -2.93
N LEU A 49 -7.95 -1.93 -3.95
CA LEU A 49 -8.21 -0.49 -4.04
C LEU A 49 -9.07 0.01 -2.87
N HIS A 50 -10.14 -0.69 -2.55
CA HIS A 50 -11.03 -0.32 -1.46
C HIS A 50 -10.36 -0.51 -0.08
N LEU A 51 -9.68 -1.64 0.12
CA LEU A 51 -8.96 -1.92 1.36
C LEU A 51 -7.83 -0.93 1.61
N ASN A 52 -7.05 -0.56 0.58
CA ASN A 52 -6.00 0.45 0.68
C ASN A 52 -6.55 1.79 1.18
N ARG A 53 -7.63 2.24 0.55
CA ARG A 53 -8.28 3.49 0.94
C ARG A 53 -8.76 3.44 2.40
N LYS A 54 -9.43 2.36 2.79
CA LYS A 54 -9.93 2.20 4.17
C LYS A 54 -8.82 2.11 5.21
N LEU A 55 -7.75 1.39 4.92
CA LEU A 55 -6.59 1.31 5.80
C LEU A 55 -5.87 2.66 5.90
N GLN A 56 -5.68 3.36 4.78
CA GLN A 56 -5.09 4.69 4.78
C GLN A 56 -5.93 5.68 5.59
N GLU A 57 -7.26 5.70 5.39
CA GLU A 57 -8.19 6.55 6.17
C GLU A 57 -8.07 6.30 7.68
N LYS A 58 -7.83 5.06 8.09
CA LYS A 58 -7.73 4.67 9.50
C LYS A 58 -6.33 4.89 10.10
N MET A 59 -5.28 4.59 9.36
CA MET A 59 -3.90 4.62 9.88
C MET A 59 -3.17 5.95 9.59
N ASN A 60 -3.53 6.62 8.49
CA ASN A 60 -2.92 7.88 8.05
C ASN A 60 -3.98 8.85 7.53
N PRO A 61 -4.92 9.33 8.41
CA PRO A 61 -6.10 10.08 8.01
C PRO A 61 -5.81 11.49 7.50
N ALA A 62 -4.70 12.11 7.91
CA ALA A 62 -4.38 13.50 7.64
C ALA A 62 -2.98 13.66 7.03
N GLY A 63 -2.80 14.72 6.25
CA GLY A 63 -1.49 15.10 5.70
C GLY A 63 -1.58 15.66 4.29
N ILE A 64 -0.44 16.17 3.81
CA ILE A 64 -0.27 16.58 2.42
C ILE A 64 -0.42 15.33 1.56
N SER A 65 -1.30 15.41 0.58
CA SER A 65 -1.62 14.29 -0.30
C SER A 65 -1.46 14.66 -1.77
N LEU A 66 -1.13 13.65 -2.56
CA LEU A 66 -1.03 13.73 -4.00
C LEU A 66 -1.89 12.63 -4.62
N GLU A 67 -2.81 13.03 -5.48
CA GLU A 67 -3.65 12.09 -6.20
C GLU A 67 -3.05 11.74 -7.55
N HIS A 68 -2.96 10.45 -7.83
CA HIS A 68 -2.52 9.93 -9.12
C HIS A 68 -3.24 8.62 -9.48
N ARG A 69 -3.88 8.57 -10.64
CA ARG A 69 -4.58 7.36 -11.16
C ARG A 69 -5.52 6.71 -10.16
N GLU A 70 -6.43 7.48 -9.58
CA GLU A 70 -7.41 7.01 -8.57
C GLU A 70 -6.79 6.56 -7.24
N GLN A 71 -5.49 6.76 -7.04
CA GLN A 71 -4.79 6.49 -5.78
C GLN A 71 -4.40 7.80 -5.11
N LEU A 72 -4.55 7.85 -3.80
CA LEU A 72 -4.14 8.96 -2.97
C LEU A 72 -2.89 8.55 -2.20
N PHE A 73 -1.84 9.33 -2.36
CA PHE A 73 -0.56 9.15 -1.66
C PHE A 73 -0.38 10.23 -0.60
N ARG A 74 -0.02 9.84 0.60
CA ARG A 74 0.24 10.75 1.73
C ARG A 74 1.63 10.54 2.30
N ILE A 75 2.19 11.59 2.90
CA ILE A 75 3.42 11.44 3.69
C ILE A 75 3.18 10.42 4.79
N GLY A 76 4.09 9.47 4.94
CA GLY A 76 4.00 8.37 5.89
C GLY A 76 3.42 7.09 5.33
N ASP A 77 2.80 7.12 4.14
CA ASP A 77 2.28 5.90 3.50
C ASP A 77 3.43 4.95 3.14
N LYS A 78 3.16 3.66 3.34
CA LYS A 78 3.98 2.58 2.81
C LYS A 78 3.61 2.36 1.35
N VAL A 79 4.60 2.25 0.51
CA VAL A 79 4.44 2.04 -0.94
C VAL A 79 5.33 0.89 -1.40
N MET A 80 5.01 0.35 -2.58
CA MET A 80 5.80 -0.69 -3.20
C MET A 80 6.16 -0.31 -4.62
N GLN A 81 7.42 -0.54 -4.98
CA GLN A 81 7.87 -0.43 -6.36
C GLN A 81 7.26 -1.56 -7.21
N GLN A 82 6.65 -1.23 -8.35
CA GLN A 82 5.96 -2.20 -9.20
C GLN A 82 6.78 -2.62 -10.43
N GLN A 83 7.82 -1.88 -10.76
CA GLN A 83 8.73 -2.19 -11.87
C GLN A 83 10.16 -1.88 -11.48
N ASN A 84 11.11 -2.57 -12.10
CA ASN A 84 12.52 -2.30 -11.87
C ASN A 84 12.89 -0.92 -12.43
N ASP A 85 13.60 -0.13 -11.63
CA ASP A 85 14.27 1.11 -12.02
C ASP A 85 15.75 0.95 -11.71
N TYR A 86 16.51 0.54 -12.74
CA TYR A 86 17.93 0.27 -12.61
C TYR A 86 18.76 1.54 -12.39
N GLU A 87 18.30 2.70 -12.84
CA GLU A 87 19.00 3.96 -12.63
C GLU A 87 18.95 4.39 -11.16
N LYS A 88 17.83 4.09 -10.49
CA LYS A 88 17.61 4.41 -9.09
C LYS A 88 17.86 3.23 -8.15
N GLN A 89 18.30 2.10 -8.69
CA GLN A 89 18.57 0.87 -7.93
C GLN A 89 17.40 0.39 -7.07
N VAL A 90 16.15 0.62 -7.52
CA VAL A 90 14.95 0.10 -6.88
C VAL A 90 14.27 -0.93 -7.78
N PHE A 91 13.81 -2.00 -7.16
CA PHE A 91 13.33 -3.17 -7.89
C PHE A 91 11.87 -3.46 -7.58
N ASN A 92 11.23 -4.21 -8.47
CA ASN A 92 9.87 -4.68 -8.28
C ASN A 92 9.75 -5.48 -6.98
N GLY A 93 8.88 -5.04 -6.09
CA GLY A 93 8.66 -5.62 -4.78
C GLY A 93 9.30 -4.85 -3.62
N ASP A 94 10.23 -3.92 -3.91
CA ASP A 94 10.85 -3.11 -2.87
C ASP A 94 9.79 -2.25 -2.17
N LEU A 95 9.84 -2.25 -0.84
CA LEU A 95 8.96 -1.48 0.01
C LEU A 95 9.64 -0.18 0.43
N GLY A 96 8.89 0.91 0.36
CA GLY A 96 9.36 2.20 0.79
C GLY A 96 8.28 2.97 1.57
N ARG A 97 8.69 4.09 2.16
CA ARG A 97 7.81 5.02 2.88
C ARG A 97 7.89 6.40 2.24
N ILE A 98 6.73 7.02 2.01
CA ILE A 98 6.68 8.39 1.52
C ILE A 98 7.16 9.35 2.62
N VAL A 99 8.25 10.05 2.40
CA VAL A 99 8.83 11.02 3.33
C VAL A 99 8.52 12.45 2.96
N ASN A 100 8.25 12.72 1.68
CA ASN A 100 7.83 14.04 1.21
C ASN A 100 6.91 13.91 0.00
N CYS A 101 6.04 14.90 -0.16
CA CYS A 101 5.07 14.96 -1.24
C CYS A 101 4.89 16.43 -1.67
N ASP A 102 5.19 16.74 -2.92
CA ASP A 102 4.96 18.06 -3.50
C ASP A 102 3.82 18.01 -4.52
N PRO A 103 2.63 18.56 -4.18
CA PRO A 103 1.51 18.61 -5.09
C PRO A 103 1.72 19.50 -6.32
N LYS A 104 2.65 20.47 -6.26
CA LYS A 104 2.89 21.42 -7.37
C LYS A 104 3.75 20.78 -8.45
N THR A 105 4.83 20.12 -8.05
CA THR A 105 5.73 19.41 -8.98
C THR A 105 5.23 18.02 -9.32
N LYS A 106 4.25 17.51 -8.58
CA LYS A 106 3.76 16.12 -8.63
C LYS A 106 4.87 15.10 -8.36
N GLU A 107 5.71 15.41 -7.39
CA GLU A 107 6.83 14.58 -6.98
C GLU A 107 6.56 13.94 -5.63
N LEU A 108 6.96 12.67 -5.49
CA LEU A 108 7.03 11.93 -4.24
C LEU A 108 8.48 11.62 -3.93
N HIS A 109 8.87 11.82 -2.69
CA HIS A 109 10.15 11.32 -2.18
C HIS A 109 9.86 10.09 -1.36
N VAL A 110 10.40 8.98 -1.79
CA VAL A 110 10.20 7.68 -1.16
C VAL A 110 11.51 7.19 -0.58
N GLN A 111 11.52 6.90 0.69
CA GLN A 111 12.64 6.26 1.36
C GLN A 111 12.49 4.74 1.24
N PHE A 112 13.38 4.13 0.51
CA PHE A 112 13.65 2.69 0.51
C PHE A 112 14.72 2.37 1.55
N GLU A 113 15.00 1.09 1.81
CA GLU A 113 15.92 0.69 2.90
C GLU A 113 17.28 1.40 2.90
N GLN A 114 17.82 1.72 1.74
CA GLN A 114 19.18 2.28 1.61
C GLN A 114 19.21 3.72 1.08
N GLU A 115 18.17 4.18 0.36
CA GLU A 115 18.19 5.48 -0.32
C GLU A 115 16.83 6.18 -0.36
N ILE A 116 16.87 7.52 -0.44
CA ILE A 116 15.68 8.32 -0.73
C ILE A 116 15.60 8.51 -2.25
N VAL A 117 14.56 7.98 -2.86
CA VAL A 117 14.32 8.05 -4.29
C VAL A 117 13.26 9.09 -4.61
N HIS A 118 13.59 9.98 -5.54
CA HIS A 118 12.65 10.95 -6.09
C HIS A 118 11.82 10.31 -7.21
N ALA A 119 10.53 10.17 -6.98
CA ALA A 119 9.59 9.62 -7.95
C ALA A 119 8.64 10.71 -8.44
N THR A 120 8.81 11.16 -9.69
CA THR A 120 7.89 12.10 -10.32
C THR A 120 6.69 11.34 -10.87
N LEU A 121 5.48 11.63 -10.41
CA LEU A 121 4.25 10.97 -10.86
C LEU A 121 3.88 11.27 -12.32
N ALA A 122 4.51 12.28 -12.93
CA ALA A 122 4.33 12.60 -14.34
C ALA A 122 4.98 11.57 -15.30
N CYS A 123 6.04 10.90 -14.88
CA CYS A 123 6.71 9.84 -15.62
C CYS A 123 6.39 8.50 -14.97
N ARG A 124 5.44 7.75 -15.53
CA ARG A 124 5.15 6.32 -15.24
C ARG A 124 5.62 5.86 -13.85
N CYS A 125 5.15 6.54 -12.80
CA CYS A 125 5.45 6.09 -11.45
C CYS A 125 4.85 4.72 -11.24
N ASN A 126 5.71 3.76 -11.07
CA ASN A 126 5.39 2.38 -10.86
C ASN A 126 5.23 2.07 -9.37
N LEU A 127 4.81 3.09 -8.59
CA LEU A 127 4.51 2.94 -7.18
C LEU A 127 3.07 2.45 -7.03
N GLY A 128 2.88 1.47 -6.20
CA GLY A 128 1.58 0.95 -5.81
C GLY A 128 1.39 1.01 -4.30
N CYS A 129 0.17 1.08 -3.87
CA CYS A 129 -0.16 0.94 -2.46
C CYS A 129 0.10 -0.51 -1.98
N PRO A 130 0.64 -0.73 -0.78
CA PRO A 130 1.25 -2.01 -0.39
C PRO A 130 0.28 -3.15 -0.14
N ILE A 131 -1.03 -2.93 -0.18
CA ILE A 131 -2.00 -4.00 0.12
C ILE A 131 -2.12 -5.03 -1.01
N ASN A 132 -1.70 -4.71 -2.25
CA ASN A 132 -1.60 -5.72 -3.29
C ASN A 132 -0.50 -5.37 -4.28
N PRO A 133 0.68 -5.96 -4.13
CA PRO A 133 1.82 -5.72 -5.01
C PRO A 133 1.63 -6.16 -6.47
N ARG A 134 0.54 -6.85 -6.80
CA ARG A 134 0.39 -7.51 -8.10
C ARG A 134 -0.84 -7.06 -8.87
N THR A 135 -0.92 -5.78 -9.22
CA THR A 135 -1.97 -5.30 -10.13
C THR A 135 -1.70 -5.58 -11.61
N ASN A 136 -0.58 -6.24 -11.94
CA ASN A 136 -0.23 -6.60 -13.32
C ASN A 136 0.05 -8.10 -13.52
N CYS A 137 -0.41 -8.99 -12.64
CA CYS A 137 -0.36 -10.41 -12.94
C CYS A 137 -1.60 -10.84 -13.71
N THR A 138 -1.47 -10.96 -15.01
CA THR A 138 -2.42 -11.61 -15.94
C THR A 138 -2.44 -13.14 -15.78
N SER A 139 -2.08 -13.68 -14.62
CA SER A 139 -2.10 -15.11 -14.35
C SER A 139 -2.80 -15.41 -13.03
N PRO A 140 -3.80 -16.32 -13.02
CA PRO A 140 -4.66 -16.58 -11.84
C PRO A 140 -4.04 -17.46 -10.76
N SER A 141 -2.75 -17.72 -10.75
CA SER A 141 -2.18 -18.80 -9.96
C SER A 141 -1.04 -18.43 -8.99
N ASN A 142 -0.95 -17.19 -8.51
CA ASN A 142 0.08 -16.86 -7.51
C ASN A 142 -0.52 -16.24 -6.26
N ILE A 143 -0.89 -17.10 -5.33
CA ILE A 143 -1.12 -16.77 -3.91
C ILE A 143 0.27 -16.58 -3.30
N CYS A 144 0.56 -15.36 -2.83
CA CYS A 144 1.70 -15.13 -1.93
C CYS A 144 1.20 -15.11 -0.49
N PHE A 145 1.74 -16.02 0.30
CA PHE A 145 1.62 -16.07 1.74
C PHE A 145 2.50 -15.03 2.39
#